data_12f32956a0ac0008a83fe77e712f32b2
#
_entry.id   12f32956a0ac0008a83fe77e712f32b2
#
_cell.length_a   1.000
_cell.length_b   1.000
_cell.length_c   1.000
_cell.angle_alpha   90.00
_cell.angle_beta   90.00
_cell.angle_gamma   90.00
#
_symmetry.space_group_name_H-M   'P 1'
#
loop_
_entity.id
_entity.type
_entity.pdbx_description
1 polymer ?
#
loop_
_entity_poly.entity_id
_entity_poly.type
_entity_poly.pdbx_seq_one_letter_code
_entity_poly.pdbx_strand_id
1 'polypeptide(L)'
;MKIDELKFIEFSDEGYRIYKCPLCGGTIKVHDSVFYGRCDTCLATLIDYVPAPHQVEFHKSKAKFRLNIGGFGSGKTTMDSAEIANHAMSIANGRTLITAQSLQQVKEAVLPELEKFLPPWFIARQTKTPLPKYTLINGHEIIVYASNDEEKLRSLNLTAFWIIEASGVDYSIFTQLTARLRNRAAIVKDKDGKEIEHNFIGIVESNPEEGWIRDEFLLRADKIFASKSVDTSSYDKLKVKKPEKSYHAFLSATPDNKYLHKTFISDMCVGKDDRWINKIVPLCCKA
;
A
#
# COMPACT_ATOMS: atom_id res chain seq x y z
N MET A 1 -12.21 8.80 10.66
CA MET A 1 -12.01 9.53 11.94
C MET A 1 -10.59 10.05 11.95
N LYS A 2 -10.35 11.33 12.22
CA LYS A 2 -9.00 11.89 12.22
C LYS A 2 -8.27 11.44 13.49
N ILE A 3 -7.05 10.92 13.33
CA ILE A 3 -6.20 10.44 14.45
C ILE A 3 -5.93 11.56 15.48
N ASP A 4 -5.92 12.81 15.04
CA ASP A 4 -5.70 13.99 15.89
C ASP A 4 -6.78 14.21 16.99
N GLU A 5 -7.91 13.50 16.89
CA GLU A 5 -9.01 13.57 17.88
C GLU A 5 -8.98 12.43 18.90
N LEU A 6 -8.02 11.50 18.75
CA LEU A 6 -7.88 10.36 19.64
C LEU A 6 -7.07 10.74 20.88
N LYS A 7 -7.68 10.60 22.03
CA LYS A 7 -6.97 10.76 23.28
C LYS A 7 -6.30 9.43 23.65
N PHE A 8 -4.98 9.35 23.42
CA PHE A 8 -4.15 8.28 23.93
C PHE A 8 -4.20 8.29 25.47
N ILE A 9 -4.35 7.12 26.08
CA ILE A 9 -4.41 6.98 27.54
C ILE A 9 -3.08 6.45 28.04
N GLU A 10 -2.69 5.23 27.64
CA GLU A 10 -1.51 4.55 28.17
C GLU A 10 -1.07 3.37 27.29
N PHE A 11 0.12 2.84 27.58
CA PHE A 11 0.57 1.52 27.13
C PHE A 11 0.29 0.50 28.23
N SER A 12 -0.26 -0.67 27.86
CA SER A 12 -0.38 -1.78 28.82
C SER A 12 0.86 -2.67 28.78
N ASP A 13 1.14 -3.35 29.90
CA ASP A 13 2.22 -4.36 29.99
C ASP A 13 2.04 -5.55 29.03
N GLU A 14 0.81 -5.73 28.51
CA GLU A 14 0.47 -6.79 27.56
C GLU A 14 0.68 -6.38 26.08
N GLY A 15 1.33 -5.23 25.80
CA GLY A 15 1.61 -4.76 24.45
C GLY A 15 0.40 -4.16 23.74
N TYR A 16 -0.46 -3.47 24.45
CA TYR A 16 -1.57 -2.71 23.87
C TYR A 16 -1.38 -1.20 24.02
N ARG A 17 -1.68 -0.46 22.96
CA ARG A 17 -1.93 0.98 23.00
C ARG A 17 -3.41 1.19 23.33
N ILE A 18 -3.71 1.99 24.35
CA ILE A 18 -5.07 2.21 24.85
C ILE A 18 -5.50 3.63 24.52
N TYR A 19 -6.67 3.75 23.90
CA TYR A 19 -7.26 5.02 23.48
C TYR A 19 -8.66 5.19 24.06
N LYS A 20 -9.05 6.44 24.30
CA LYS A 20 -10.44 6.79 24.62
C LYS A 20 -11.24 6.91 23.33
N CYS A 21 -12.36 6.20 23.25
CA CYS A 21 -13.24 6.27 22.09
C CYS A 21 -13.90 7.66 22.00
N PRO A 22 -13.74 8.40 20.91
CA PRO A 22 -14.32 9.74 20.77
C PRO A 22 -15.83 9.73 20.54
N LEU A 23 -16.41 8.57 20.18
CA LEU A 23 -17.84 8.46 19.91
C LEU A 23 -18.67 8.20 21.18
N CYS A 24 -18.15 7.42 22.12
CA CYS A 24 -18.93 7.00 23.30
C CYS A 24 -18.15 7.12 24.63
N GLY A 25 -16.87 7.46 24.59
CA GLY A 25 -16.02 7.52 25.78
C GLY A 25 -15.54 6.17 26.31
N GLY A 26 -15.90 5.05 25.67
CA GLY A 26 -15.39 3.72 25.98
C GLY A 26 -13.91 3.56 25.62
N THR A 27 -13.38 2.33 25.77
CA THR A 27 -11.97 2.03 25.57
C THR A 27 -11.73 1.36 24.22
N ILE A 28 -10.67 1.77 23.52
CA ILE A 28 -10.17 1.10 22.30
C ILE A 28 -8.78 0.57 22.60
N LYS A 29 -8.58 -0.73 22.42
CA LYS A 29 -7.28 -1.39 22.55
C LYS A 29 -6.75 -1.76 21.18
N VAL A 30 -5.51 -1.38 20.86
CA VAL A 30 -4.77 -1.73 19.64
C VAL A 30 -3.53 -2.49 20.05
N HIS A 31 -3.43 -3.76 19.68
CA HIS A 31 -2.23 -4.56 19.94
C HIS A 31 -1.07 -4.08 19.07
N ASP A 32 0.16 -4.09 19.59
CA ASP A 32 1.35 -3.57 18.91
C ASP A 32 1.68 -4.26 17.57
N SER A 33 1.21 -5.50 17.39
CA SER A 33 1.41 -6.25 16.14
C SER A 33 0.46 -5.89 15.01
N VAL A 34 -0.57 -5.05 15.26
CA VAL A 34 -1.58 -4.67 14.27
C VAL A 34 -1.86 -3.17 14.30
N PHE A 35 -2.55 -2.68 13.29
CA PHE A 35 -2.95 -1.26 13.18
C PHE A 35 -4.45 -1.03 13.39
N TYR A 36 -5.17 -1.98 13.97
CA TYR A 36 -6.59 -1.83 14.22
C TYR A 36 -6.97 -2.16 15.67
N GLY A 37 -7.97 -1.48 16.16
CA GLY A 37 -8.60 -1.75 17.43
C GLY A 37 -10.11 -1.56 17.36
N ARG A 38 -10.83 -2.11 18.33
CA ARG A 38 -12.29 -2.00 18.43
C ARG A 38 -12.68 -1.43 19.77
N CYS A 39 -13.63 -0.51 19.79
CA CYS A 39 -14.20 0.01 21.03
C CYS A 39 -14.99 -1.08 21.75
N ASP A 40 -14.75 -1.24 23.04
CA ASP A 40 -15.43 -2.21 23.89
C ASP A 40 -16.94 -1.91 24.10
N THR A 41 -17.32 -0.64 23.94
CA THR A 41 -18.68 -0.16 24.21
C THR A 41 -19.51 -0.02 22.93
N CYS A 42 -19.05 0.77 21.95
CA CYS A 42 -19.84 1.05 20.74
C CYS A 42 -19.39 0.27 19.52
N LEU A 43 -18.39 -0.60 19.65
CA LEU A 43 -17.82 -1.45 18.60
C LEU A 43 -17.20 -0.70 17.41
N ALA A 44 -17.02 0.61 17.52
CA ALA A 44 -16.33 1.40 16.49
C ALA A 44 -14.90 0.91 16.27
N THR A 45 -14.49 0.84 15.01
CA THR A 45 -13.14 0.43 14.62
C THR A 45 -12.23 1.65 14.50
N LEU A 46 -11.05 1.55 15.09
CA LEU A 46 -9.94 2.48 14.91
C LEU A 46 -8.87 1.84 14.03
N ILE A 47 -8.31 2.59 13.10
CA ILE A 47 -7.04 2.24 12.43
C ILE A 47 -5.97 3.17 12.99
N ASP A 48 -5.03 2.60 13.73
CA ASP A 48 -3.92 3.29 14.38
C ASP A 48 -2.64 3.18 13.53
N TYR A 49 -2.65 3.85 12.39
CA TYR A 49 -1.52 3.96 11.48
C TYR A 49 -1.12 5.43 11.33
N VAL A 50 0.14 5.73 11.63
CA VAL A 50 0.70 7.08 11.50
C VAL A 50 1.65 7.12 10.31
N PRO A 51 1.19 7.58 9.14
CA PRO A 51 2.02 7.65 7.95
C PRO A 51 3.14 8.68 8.10
N ALA A 52 4.28 8.43 7.45
CA ALA A 52 5.31 9.44 7.27
C ALA A 52 4.81 10.56 6.32
N PRO A 53 5.41 11.76 6.32
CA PRO A 53 4.92 12.89 5.51
C PRO A 53 4.71 12.58 4.02
N HIS A 54 5.63 11.86 3.37
CA HIS A 54 5.47 11.44 1.97
C HIS A 54 4.35 10.40 1.78
N GLN A 55 4.13 9.55 2.79
CA GLN A 55 3.03 8.57 2.79
C GLN A 55 1.66 9.26 2.94
N VAL A 56 1.59 10.37 3.69
CA VAL A 56 0.37 11.19 3.77
C VAL A 56 -0.05 11.68 2.37
N GLU A 57 0.90 12.15 1.58
CA GLU A 57 0.62 12.61 0.21
C GLU A 57 0.19 11.45 -0.71
N PHE A 58 0.69 10.23 -0.48
CA PHE A 58 0.23 9.04 -1.17
C PHE A 58 -1.25 8.74 -0.90
N HIS A 59 -1.66 8.75 0.37
CA HIS A 59 -3.05 8.51 0.76
C HIS A 59 -4.02 9.63 0.33
N LYS A 60 -3.54 10.87 0.24
CA LYS A 60 -4.31 12.01 -0.27
C LYS A 60 -4.42 12.03 -1.80
N SER A 61 -3.58 11.30 -2.50
CA SER A 61 -3.53 11.32 -3.95
C SER A 61 -4.87 10.93 -4.57
N LYS A 62 -5.26 11.66 -5.62
CA LYS A 62 -6.43 11.34 -6.47
C LYS A 62 -6.00 10.74 -7.82
N ALA A 63 -4.69 10.54 -8.03
CA ALA A 63 -4.21 9.89 -9.23
C ALA A 63 -4.71 8.44 -9.31
N LYS A 64 -5.10 8.04 -10.51
CA LYS A 64 -5.53 6.67 -10.79
C LYS A 64 -4.37 5.69 -10.63
N PHE A 65 -3.17 6.09 -11.04
CA PHE A 65 -1.97 5.27 -10.98
C PHE A 65 -0.95 5.90 -10.04
N ARG A 66 -0.50 5.13 -9.07
CA ARG A 66 0.44 5.56 -8.05
C ARG A 66 1.65 4.64 -8.06
N LEU A 67 2.81 5.22 -8.39
CA LEU A 67 4.09 4.53 -8.35
C LEU A 67 4.73 4.75 -6.99
N ASN A 68 5.06 3.68 -6.30
CA ASN A 68 5.75 3.71 -5.02
C ASN A 68 7.16 3.11 -5.21
N ILE A 69 8.17 3.97 -5.30
CA ILE A 69 9.57 3.56 -5.41
C ILE A 69 10.30 3.87 -4.12
N GLY A 70 11.11 2.93 -3.64
CA GLY A 70 11.96 3.17 -2.48
C GLY A 70 12.91 2.03 -2.18
N GLY A 71 13.90 2.33 -1.36
CA GLY A 71 14.85 1.34 -0.88
C GLY A 71 14.22 0.26 0.00
N PHE A 72 14.99 -0.78 0.31
CA PHE A 72 14.57 -1.83 1.24
C PHE A 72 14.26 -1.21 2.61
N GLY A 73 13.15 -1.64 3.22
CA GLY A 73 12.74 -1.14 4.52
C GLY A 73 12.24 0.32 4.53
N SER A 74 12.03 0.97 3.38
CA SER A 74 11.51 2.36 3.35
C SER A 74 10.02 2.47 3.74
N GLY A 75 9.32 1.35 3.97
CA GLY A 75 7.91 1.32 4.40
C GLY A 75 6.90 1.29 3.25
N LYS A 76 7.32 0.96 2.02
CA LYS A 76 6.46 0.85 0.84
C LYS A 76 5.29 -0.10 1.07
N THR A 77 5.59 -1.33 1.39
CA THR A 77 4.59 -2.40 1.53
C THR A 77 3.57 -2.11 2.64
N THR A 78 4.02 -1.47 3.74
CA THR A 78 3.12 -1.01 4.82
C THR A 78 2.16 0.08 4.32
N MET A 79 2.66 1.06 3.58
CA MET A 79 1.85 2.14 3.00
C MET A 79 0.84 1.60 2.00
N ASP A 80 1.28 0.73 1.09
CA ASP A 80 0.43 0.14 0.06
C ASP A 80 -0.62 -0.79 0.67
N SER A 81 -0.26 -1.57 1.70
CA SER A 81 -1.19 -2.41 2.47
C SER A 81 -2.27 -1.58 3.14
N ALA A 82 -1.90 -0.46 3.76
CA ALA A 82 -2.87 0.47 4.38
C ALA A 82 -3.86 1.03 3.34
N GLU A 83 -3.36 1.44 2.16
CA GLU A 83 -4.20 1.97 1.10
C GLU A 83 -5.15 0.91 0.53
N ILE A 84 -4.65 -0.31 0.26
CA ILE A 84 -5.46 -1.42 -0.26
C ILE A 84 -6.53 -1.85 0.75
N ALA A 85 -6.18 -1.95 2.03
CA ALA A 85 -7.14 -2.28 3.08
C ALA A 85 -8.23 -1.19 3.19
N ASN A 86 -7.84 0.09 3.20
CA ASN A 86 -8.77 1.21 3.23
C ASN A 86 -9.69 1.23 2.00
N HIS A 87 -9.14 1.02 0.80
CA HIS A 87 -9.91 0.91 -0.43
C HIS A 87 -10.94 -0.22 -0.36
N ALA A 88 -10.50 -1.41 0.06
CA ALA A 88 -11.38 -2.58 0.15
C ALA A 88 -12.50 -2.41 1.19
N MET A 89 -12.21 -1.81 2.35
CA MET A 89 -13.20 -1.54 3.39
C MET A 89 -14.19 -0.45 3.00
N SER A 90 -13.78 0.52 2.17
CA SER A 90 -14.59 1.67 1.78
C SER A 90 -15.49 1.41 0.57
N ILE A 91 -15.18 0.44 -0.27
CA ILE A 91 -15.90 0.18 -1.53
C ILE A 91 -16.62 -1.16 -1.46
N ALA A 92 -17.94 -1.13 -1.33
CA ALA A 92 -18.76 -2.34 -1.33
C ALA A 92 -18.79 -2.99 -2.72
N ASN A 93 -18.85 -4.34 -2.77
CA ASN A 93 -18.91 -5.14 -3.99
C ASN A 93 -17.76 -4.87 -4.99
N GLY A 94 -16.67 -4.29 -4.49
CA GLY A 94 -15.45 -4.09 -5.26
C GLY A 94 -14.62 -5.35 -5.39
N ARG A 95 -13.57 -5.27 -6.20
CA ARG A 95 -12.55 -6.33 -6.30
C ARG A 95 -11.18 -5.72 -6.47
N THR A 96 -10.27 -6.11 -5.61
CA THR A 96 -8.85 -5.73 -5.63
C THR A 96 -8.00 -6.94 -5.99
N LEU A 97 -7.07 -6.77 -6.94
CA LEU A 97 -6.04 -7.75 -7.26
C LEU A 97 -4.72 -7.35 -6.62
N ILE A 98 -4.07 -8.30 -5.95
CA ILE A 98 -2.66 -8.20 -5.55
C ILE A 98 -1.87 -9.19 -6.41
N THR A 99 -0.80 -8.72 -7.06
CA THR A 99 0.00 -9.55 -7.96
C THR A 99 1.49 -9.24 -7.83
N ALA A 100 2.32 -10.26 -8.02
CA ALA A 100 3.77 -10.20 -8.12
C ALA A 100 4.24 -11.28 -9.12
N GLN A 101 5.53 -11.33 -9.41
CA GLN A 101 6.10 -12.36 -10.26
C GLN A 101 5.78 -13.78 -9.74
N SER A 102 5.80 -13.98 -8.42
CA SER A 102 5.46 -15.25 -7.79
C SER A 102 4.38 -15.11 -6.72
N LEU A 103 3.50 -16.13 -6.64
CA LEU A 103 2.47 -16.19 -5.60
C LEU A 103 3.09 -16.34 -4.19
N GLN A 104 4.23 -17.01 -4.09
CA GLN A 104 4.92 -17.21 -2.81
C GLN A 104 5.38 -15.90 -2.20
N GLN A 105 5.95 -15.01 -3.00
CA GLN A 105 6.37 -13.68 -2.60
C GLN A 105 5.22 -12.89 -1.97
N VAL A 106 4.03 -12.92 -2.59
CA VAL A 106 2.85 -12.26 -2.01
C VAL A 106 2.45 -12.89 -0.69
N LYS A 107 2.42 -14.22 -0.62
CA LYS A 107 2.01 -14.96 0.60
C LYS A 107 2.93 -14.70 1.80
N GLU A 108 4.23 -14.60 1.57
CA GLU A 108 5.22 -14.51 2.64
C GLU A 108 5.49 -13.07 3.10
N ALA A 109 5.54 -12.13 2.15
CA ALA A 109 5.93 -10.76 2.46
C ALA A 109 4.73 -9.80 2.58
N VAL A 110 3.69 -9.99 1.77
CA VAL A 110 2.65 -8.99 1.60
C VAL A 110 1.40 -9.30 2.41
N LEU A 111 0.90 -10.53 2.35
CA LEU A 111 -0.33 -10.87 3.08
C LEU A 111 -0.22 -10.68 4.59
N PRO A 112 0.90 -11.02 5.26
CA PRO A 112 1.06 -10.74 6.69
C PRO A 112 1.03 -9.24 7.00
N GLU A 113 1.56 -8.39 6.11
CA GLU A 113 1.51 -6.93 6.27
C GLU A 113 0.10 -6.39 6.04
N LEU A 114 -0.59 -6.87 5.00
CA LEU A 114 -1.98 -6.49 4.71
C LEU A 114 -2.93 -6.88 5.86
N GLU A 115 -2.74 -8.06 6.46
CA GLU A 115 -3.56 -8.56 7.58
C GLU A 115 -3.46 -7.67 8.82
N LYS A 116 -2.37 -6.90 8.99
CA LYS A 116 -2.28 -5.90 10.08
C LYS A 116 -3.28 -4.75 9.94
N PHE A 117 -3.81 -4.52 8.74
CA PHE A 117 -4.78 -3.47 8.44
C PHE A 117 -6.21 -3.99 8.21
N LEU A 118 -6.40 -5.31 8.12
CA LEU A 118 -7.71 -5.95 7.91
C LEU A 118 -8.25 -6.53 9.21
N PRO A 119 -9.17 -5.85 9.91
CA PRO A 119 -9.74 -6.35 11.15
C PRO A 119 -10.47 -7.67 10.91
N PRO A 120 -10.29 -8.70 11.75
CA PRO A 120 -10.95 -10.01 11.61
C PRO A 120 -12.46 -9.92 11.51
N TRP A 121 -13.08 -8.99 12.25
CA TRP A 121 -14.53 -8.77 12.21
C TRP A 121 -15.04 -8.12 10.91
N PHE A 122 -14.13 -7.67 10.04
CA PHE A 122 -14.45 -7.16 8.72
C PHE A 122 -14.33 -8.25 7.63
N ILE A 123 -13.72 -9.40 7.94
CA ILE A 123 -13.50 -10.52 7.04
C ILE A 123 -14.68 -11.50 7.19
N ALA A 124 -15.54 -11.60 6.16
CA ALA A 124 -16.62 -12.57 6.13
C ALA A 124 -16.13 -13.98 5.80
N ARG A 125 -15.12 -14.08 4.90
CA ARG A 125 -14.53 -15.35 4.49
C ARG A 125 -13.09 -15.16 4.03
N GLN A 126 -12.21 -16.09 4.41
CA GLN A 126 -10.84 -16.17 3.95
C GLN A 126 -10.55 -17.57 3.41
N THR A 127 -9.88 -17.64 2.26
CA THR A 127 -9.25 -18.86 1.72
C THR A 127 -7.76 -18.63 1.57
N LYS A 128 -6.94 -19.66 1.87
CA LYS A 128 -5.47 -19.59 1.75
C LYS A 128 -4.96 -20.42 0.57
N THR A 129 -5.66 -21.48 0.24
CA THR A 129 -5.29 -22.45 -0.82
C THR A 129 -6.49 -22.74 -1.71
N PRO A 130 -6.29 -22.99 -3.01
CA PRO A 130 -5.03 -22.87 -3.75
C PRO A 130 -4.55 -21.43 -3.91
N LEU A 131 -5.48 -20.47 -3.96
CA LEU A 131 -5.20 -19.04 -4.12
C LEU A 131 -5.75 -18.27 -2.93
N PRO A 132 -4.95 -17.35 -2.34
CA PRO A 132 -5.44 -16.49 -1.29
C PRO A 132 -6.57 -15.59 -1.77
N LYS A 133 -7.63 -15.53 -0.96
CA LYS A 133 -8.77 -14.64 -1.21
C LYS A 133 -9.40 -14.23 0.11
N TYR A 134 -9.68 -12.95 0.24
CA TYR A 134 -10.46 -12.39 1.32
C TYR A 134 -11.79 -11.89 0.75
N THR A 135 -12.89 -12.24 1.37
CA THR A 135 -14.20 -11.64 1.12
C THR A 135 -14.60 -10.87 2.35
N LEU A 136 -14.81 -9.57 2.21
CA LEU A 136 -15.16 -8.68 3.30
C LEU A 136 -16.68 -8.63 3.51
N ILE A 137 -17.13 -8.18 4.69
CA ILE A 137 -18.56 -8.09 5.02
C ILE A 137 -19.36 -7.15 4.10
N ASN A 138 -18.67 -6.17 3.46
CA ASN A 138 -19.26 -5.28 2.46
C ASN A 138 -19.29 -5.88 1.04
N GLY A 139 -18.97 -7.17 0.88
CA GLY A 139 -18.92 -7.86 -0.40
C GLY A 139 -17.65 -7.59 -1.23
N HIS A 140 -16.71 -6.78 -0.75
CA HIS A 140 -15.44 -6.57 -1.45
C HIS A 140 -14.57 -7.83 -1.41
N GLU A 141 -13.93 -8.14 -2.53
CA GLU A 141 -13.02 -9.27 -2.66
C GLU A 141 -11.58 -8.77 -2.86
N ILE A 142 -10.64 -9.28 -2.07
CA ILE A 142 -9.20 -9.15 -2.33
C ILE A 142 -8.71 -10.50 -2.82
N ILE A 143 -8.20 -10.55 -4.05
CA ILE A 143 -7.72 -11.76 -4.71
C ILE A 143 -6.23 -11.65 -5.00
N VAL A 144 -5.55 -12.80 -5.00
CA VAL A 144 -4.10 -12.86 -5.25
C VAL A 144 -3.82 -13.82 -6.38
N TYR A 145 -3.18 -13.31 -7.45
CA TYR A 145 -2.71 -14.12 -8.58
C TYR A 145 -1.24 -13.81 -8.87
N ALA A 146 -0.52 -14.78 -9.41
CA ALA A 146 0.81 -14.50 -9.97
C ALA A 146 0.68 -13.76 -11.32
N SER A 147 1.62 -12.89 -11.62
CA SER A 147 1.58 -12.08 -12.85
C SER A 147 1.74 -12.90 -14.14
N ASN A 148 2.36 -14.08 -14.04
CA ASN A 148 2.51 -15.01 -15.18
C ASN A 148 1.23 -15.79 -15.52
N ASP A 149 0.15 -15.66 -14.77
CA ASP A 149 -1.16 -16.29 -15.04
C ASP A 149 -2.05 -15.32 -15.84
N GLU A 150 -1.58 -14.96 -17.04
CA GLU A 150 -2.25 -13.96 -17.89
C GLU A 150 -3.71 -14.26 -18.20
N GLU A 151 -4.08 -15.54 -18.35
CA GLU A 151 -5.44 -15.93 -18.66
C GLU A 151 -6.41 -15.54 -17.55
N LYS A 152 -6.04 -15.78 -16.29
CA LYS A 152 -6.83 -15.36 -15.14
C LYS A 152 -6.92 -13.83 -15.06
N LEU A 153 -5.81 -13.14 -15.34
CA LEU A 153 -5.79 -11.67 -15.30
C LEU A 153 -6.74 -11.05 -16.35
N ARG A 154 -6.88 -11.67 -17.52
CA ARG A 154 -7.72 -11.18 -18.63
C ARG A 154 -9.22 -11.16 -18.30
N SER A 155 -9.70 -12.03 -17.43
CA SER A 155 -11.12 -12.16 -17.09
C SER A 155 -11.61 -11.23 -15.97
N LEU A 156 -10.71 -10.43 -15.36
CA LEU A 156 -11.03 -9.66 -14.17
C LEU A 156 -11.82 -8.37 -14.46
N ASN A 157 -12.64 -7.99 -13.48
CA ASN A 157 -13.23 -6.66 -13.34
C ASN A 157 -12.83 -6.12 -11.98
N LEU A 158 -12.01 -5.09 -11.95
CA LEU A 158 -11.33 -4.60 -10.75
C LEU A 158 -11.77 -3.18 -10.39
N THR A 159 -11.71 -2.85 -9.11
CA THR A 159 -11.71 -1.48 -8.58
C THR A 159 -10.29 -1.02 -8.27
N ALA A 160 -9.40 -1.97 -7.92
CA ALA A 160 -8.00 -1.70 -7.67
C ALA A 160 -7.10 -2.85 -8.10
N PHE A 161 -5.83 -2.54 -8.37
CA PHE A 161 -4.76 -3.53 -8.41
C PHE A 161 -3.51 -3.00 -7.72
N TRP A 162 -2.69 -3.92 -7.23
CA TRP A 162 -1.38 -3.66 -6.66
C TRP A 162 -0.37 -4.65 -7.26
N ILE A 163 0.63 -4.12 -7.98
CA ILE A 163 1.77 -4.86 -8.52
C ILE A 163 2.96 -4.66 -7.59
N ILE A 164 3.47 -5.75 -7.03
CA ILE A 164 4.55 -5.76 -6.06
C ILE A 164 5.83 -6.17 -6.76
N GLU A 165 6.96 -5.53 -6.40
CA GLU A 165 8.26 -5.71 -7.04
C GLU A 165 8.15 -5.70 -8.57
N ALA A 166 7.55 -4.65 -9.06
CA ALA A 166 7.13 -4.53 -10.46
C ALA A 166 8.29 -4.54 -11.46
N SER A 167 9.54 -4.36 -11.01
CA SER A 167 10.74 -4.56 -11.86
C SER A 167 10.86 -5.98 -12.40
N GLY A 168 10.33 -6.97 -11.68
CA GLY A 168 10.26 -8.37 -12.12
C GLY A 168 9.01 -8.72 -12.93
N VAL A 169 8.12 -7.75 -13.19
CA VAL A 169 6.84 -7.97 -13.88
C VAL A 169 6.88 -7.28 -15.26
N ASP A 170 6.41 -7.97 -16.29
CA ASP A 170 6.37 -7.42 -17.64
C ASP A 170 5.40 -6.22 -17.73
N TYR A 171 5.77 -5.19 -18.52
CA TYR A 171 4.93 -4.00 -18.74
C TYR A 171 3.55 -4.33 -19.32
N SER A 172 3.45 -5.40 -20.12
CA SER A 172 2.19 -5.88 -20.67
C SER A 172 1.15 -6.18 -19.58
N ILE A 173 1.59 -6.66 -18.41
CA ILE A 173 0.72 -6.93 -17.24
C ILE A 173 0.13 -5.63 -16.71
N PHE A 174 0.94 -4.58 -16.54
CA PHE A 174 0.42 -3.27 -16.13
C PHE A 174 -0.62 -2.75 -17.11
N THR A 175 -0.32 -2.83 -18.42
CA THR A 175 -1.22 -2.40 -19.49
C THR A 175 -2.54 -3.19 -19.47
N GLN A 176 -2.43 -4.52 -19.30
CA GLN A 176 -3.59 -5.40 -19.20
C GLN A 176 -4.46 -5.06 -17.99
N LEU A 177 -3.87 -4.89 -16.80
CA LEU A 177 -4.58 -4.58 -15.57
C LEU A 177 -5.24 -3.19 -15.63
N THR A 178 -4.62 -2.23 -16.28
CA THR A 178 -5.20 -0.91 -16.54
C THR A 178 -6.56 -1.03 -17.25
N ALA A 179 -6.69 -1.92 -18.23
CA ALA A 179 -7.94 -2.20 -18.93
C ALA A 179 -8.96 -2.99 -18.09
N ARG A 180 -8.57 -3.54 -16.94
CA ARG A 180 -9.45 -4.28 -16.00
C ARG A 180 -10.05 -3.39 -14.92
N LEU A 181 -9.57 -2.17 -14.73
CA LEU A 181 -10.16 -1.18 -13.82
C LEU A 181 -11.50 -0.66 -14.37
N ARG A 182 -12.54 -1.47 -14.23
CA ARG A 182 -13.86 -1.22 -14.84
C ARG A 182 -15.04 -1.83 -14.05
N ASN A 183 -14.87 -2.18 -12.77
CA ASN A 183 -15.93 -2.76 -11.97
C ASN A 183 -17.01 -1.72 -11.62
N ARG A 184 -18.11 -1.70 -12.38
CA ARG A 184 -19.23 -0.79 -12.20
C ARG A 184 -20.22 -1.25 -11.11
N ALA A 185 -20.14 -2.50 -10.67
CA ALA A 185 -20.99 -3.02 -9.60
C ALA A 185 -20.51 -2.59 -8.20
N ALA A 186 -19.31 -1.99 -8.12
CA ALA A 186 -18.77 -1.46 -6.89
C ALA A 186 -19.50 -0.18 -6.48
N ILE A 187 -19.83 -0.07 -5.19
CA ILE A 187 -20.63 1.01 -4.63
C ILE A 187 -19.82 1.72 -3.54
N VAL A 188 -19.78 3.04 -3.63
CA VAL A 188 -19.32 3.92 -2.56
C VAL A 188 -20.47 4.81 -2.13
N LYS A 189 -20.62 5.02 -0.83
CA LYS A 189 -21.59 5.97 -0.28
C LYS A 189 -20.87 7.11 0.39
N ASP A 190 -21.37 8.32 0.20
CA ASP A 190 -20.92 9.49 0.94
C ASP A 190 -21.45 9.46 2.40
N LYS A 191 -21.11 10.49 3.17
CA LYS A 191 -21.54 10.64 4.57
C LYS A 191 -23.06 10.71 4.76
N ASP A 192 -23.79 11.07 3.72
CA ASP A 192 -25.26 11.19 3.70
C ASP A 192 -25.92 9.91 3.14
N GLY A 193 -25.12 8.87 2.86
CA GLY A 193 -25.56 7.57 2.35
C GLY A 193 -25.87 7.54 0.85
N LYS A 194 -25.62 8.64 0.12
CA LYS A 194 -25.81 8.74 -1.33
C LYS A 194 -24.71 8.01 -2.07
N GLU A 195 -25.03 7.25 -3.09
CA GLU A 195 -24.07 6.60 -3.96
C GLU A 195 -23.29 7.62 -4.77
N ILE A 196 -21.96 7.50 -4.74
CA ILE A 196 -21.03 8.32 -5.51
C ILE A 196 -20.11 7.45 -6.35
N GLU A 197 -19.58 8.02 -7.42
CA GLU A 197 -18.58 7.34 -8.25
C GLU A 197 -17.29 7.13 -7.44
N HIS A 198 -16.76 5.91 -7.48
CA HIS A 198 -15.50 5.59 -6.82
C HIS A 198 -14.31 5.79 -7.76
N ASN A 199 -13.15 6.10 -7.18
CA ASN A 199 -11.91 6.17 -7.93
C ASN A 199 -11.30 4.78 -8.10
N PHE A 200 -11.02 4.41 -9.34
CA PHE A 200 -10.17 3.25 -9.63
C PHE A 200 -8.72 3.58 -9.26
N ILE A 201 -8.01 2.63 -8.66
CA ILE A 201 -6.59 2.81 -8.33
C ILE A 201 -5.74 1.64 -8.84
N GLY A 202 -4.57 1.99 -9.36
CA GLY A 202 -3.50 1.04 -9.69
C GLY A 202 -2.24 1.44 -8.94
N ILE A 203 -1.76 0.58 -8.05
CA ILE A 203 -0.52 0.79 -7.31
C ILE A 203 0.56 -0.07 -7.95
N VAL A 204 1.72 0.54 -8.18
CA VAL A 204 2.93 -0.14 -8.68
C VAL A 204 4.03 0.10 -7.66
N GLU A 205 4.47 -0.95 -6.99
CA GLU A 205 5.55 -0.92 -6.01
C GLU A 205 6.84 -1.47 -6.62
N SER A 206 7.96 -0.79 -6.45
CA SER A 206 9.25 -1.26 -6.90
C SER A 206 10.41 -0.71 -6.08
N ASN A 207 11.56 -1.38 -6.17
CA ASN A 207 12.83 -0.77 -5.87
C ASN A 207 13.25 0.15 -7.02
N PRO A 208 14.17 1.11 -6.79
CA PRO A 208 14.66 1.99 -7.85
C PRO A 208 15.56 1.19 -8.81
N GLU A 209 15.00 0.80 -9.95
CA GLU A 209 15.67 0.05 -11.00
C GLU A 209 15.38 0.68 -12.37
N GLU A 210 16.29 0.47 -13.34
CA GLU A 210 16.06 0.85 -14.72
C GLU A 210 15.00 -0.05 -15.38
N GLY A 211 14.30 0.47 -16.38
CA GLY A 211 13.30 -0.28 -17.15
C GLY A 211 11.97 0.46 -17.28
N TRP A 212 10.92 -0.29 -17.59
CA TRP A 212 9.61 0.27 -17.93
C TRP A 212 8.99 1.13 -16.81
N ILE A 213 9.31 0.86 -15.55
CA ILE A 213 8.79 1.63 -14.41
C ILE A 213 9.28 3.07 -14.50
N ARG A 214 10.55 3.28 -14.80
CA ARG A 214 11.10 4.59 -15.05
C ARG A 214 10.51 5.21 -16.32
N ASP A 215 10.61 4.49 -17.42
CA ASP A 215 10.37 5.04 -18.75
C ASP A 215 8.88 5.25 -19.06
N GLU A 216 8.02 4.36 -18.58
CA GLU A 216 6.58 4.37 -18.87
C GLU A 216 5.73 4.89 -17.73
N PHE A 217 6.26 4.97 -16.51
CA PHE A 217 5.50 5.45 -15.36
C PHE A 217 6.10 6.72 -14.76
N LEU A 218 7.35 6.69 -14.28
CA LEU A 218 7.96 7.82 -13.59
C LEU A 218 8.05 9.06 -14.49
N LEU A 219 8.43 8.88 -15.76
CA LEU A 219 8.49 9.98 -16.74
C LEU A 219 7.12 10.52 -17.18
N ARG A 220 6.03 9.89 -16.81
CA ARG A 220 4.64 10.35 -17.04
C ARG A 220 4.03 10.98 -15.79
N ALA A 221 4.66 10.85 -14.63
CA ALA A 221 4.10 11.34 -13.38
C ALA A 221 3.90 12.85 -13.42
N ASP A 222 2.65 13.31 -13.21
CA ASP A 222 2.30 14.73 -13.10
C ASP A 222 2.88 15.34 -11.83
N LYS A 223 2.94 14.54 -10.76
CA LYS A 223 3.51 14.93 -9.47
C LYS A 223 4.43 13.86 -8.93
N ILE A 224 5.57 14.31 -8.41
CA ILE A 224 6.54 13.48 -7.71
C ILE A 224 6.63 13.97 -6.27
N PHE A 225 6.37 13.08 -5.32
CA PHE A 225 6.51 13.32 -3.90
C PHE A 225 7.69 12.49 -3.40
N ALA A 226 8.55 13.09 -2.60
CA ALA A 226 9.75 12.43 -2.12
C ALA A 226 9.89 12.57 -0.61
N SER A 227 10.44 11.55 0.03
CA SER A 227 10.88 11.63 1.41
C SER A 227 12.12 12.52 1.53
N LYS A 228 12.44 12.97 2.75
CA LYS A 228 13.46 14.01 3.01
C LYS A 228 14.85 13.69 2.44
N SER A 229 15.24 12.42 2.48
CA SER A 229 16.58 11.97 2.08
C SER A 229 16.69 11.63 0.58
N VAL A 230 15.60 11.73 -0.18
CA VAL A 230 15.61 11.49 -1.64
C VAL A 230 16.06 12.76 -2.35
N ASP A 231 17.11 12.66 -3.16
CA ASP A 231 17.52 13.73 -4.07
C ASP A 231 16.72 13.69 -5.37
N THR A 232 15.81 14.65 -5.53
CA THR A 232 14.98 14.77 -6.73
C THR A 232 15.61 15.59 -7.85
N SER A 233 16.78 16.18 -7.65
CA SER A 233 17.43 17.08 -8.62
C SER A 233 17.73 16.41 -9.97
N SER A 234 17.91 15.10 -9.98
CA SER A 234 18.07 14.31 -11.19
C SER A 234 16.77 14.12 -11.96
N TYR A 235 15.63 14.14 -11.28
CA TYR A 235 14.28 13.97 -11.90
C TYR A 235 13.81 15.28 -12.56
N ASP A 236 14.17 16.45 -12.03
CA ASP A 236 13.87 17.75 -12.63
C ASP A 236 14.54 17.92 -14.00
N LYS A 237 15.65 17.20 -14.24
CA LYS A 237 16.37 17.16 -15.53
C LYS A 237 15.77 16.17 -16.53
N LEU A 238 14.99 15.19 -16.05
CA LEU A 238 14.26 14.27 -16.88
C LEU A 238 13.03 15.00 -17.41
N LYS A 239 13.17 15.69 -18.54
CA LYS A 239 12.03 16.35 -19.21
C LYS A 239 10.93 15.33 -19.44
N VAL A 240 9.92 15.37 -18.59
CA VAL A 240 8.69 14.59 -18.75
C VAL A 240 8.09 14.95 -20.10
N LYS A 241 7.98 13.99 -21.00
CA LYS A 241 7.50 14.24 -22.37
C LYS A 241 6.08 14.79 -22.41
N LYS A 242 5.19 14.35 -21.50
CA LYS A 242 3.85 14.90 -21.22
C LYS A 242 3.39 14.38 -19.87
N PRO A 243 3.34 15.21 -18.82
CA PRO A 243 2.80 14.77 -17.54
C PRO A 243 1.30 14.42 -17.67
N GLU A 244 0.92 13.27 -17.15
CA GLU A 244 -0.45 12.79 -17.13
C GLU A 244 -1.00 12.88 -15.70
N LYS A 245 -2.04 13.67 -15.47
CA LYS A 245 -2.67 13.88 -14.15
C LYS A 245 -3.13 12.60 -13.46
N SER A 246 -3.27 11.52 -14.22
CA SER A 246 -3.60 10.21 -13.70
C SER A 246 -2.41 9.45 -13.08
N TYR A 247 -1.19 9.96 -13.19
CA TYR A 247 0.05 9.32 -12.72
C TYR A 247 0.73 10.19 -11.67
N HIS A 248 0.91 9.66 -10.46
CA HIS A 248 1.74 10.25 -9.41
C HIS A 248 2.82 9.25 -8.99
N ALA A 249 4.01 9.76 -8.64
CA ALA A 249 5.12 8.98 -8.13
C ALA A 249 5.47 9.39 -6.68
N PHE A 250 5.81 8.41 -5.87
CA PHE A 250 6.17 8.56 -4.46
C PHE A 250 7.51 7.86 -4.24
N LEU A 251 8.50 8.64 -3.83
CA LEU A 251 9.86 8.19 -3.68
C LEU A 251 10.24 8.18 -2.20
N SER A 252 10.76 7.07 -1.70
CA SER A 252 11.10 6.91 -0.29
C SER A 252 12.50 6.34 -0.08
N ALA A 253 13.25 6.93 0.83
CA ALA A 253 14.53 6.43 1.25
C ALA A 253 14.44 5.66 2.57
N THR A 254 15.23 4.61 2.71
CA THR A 254 15.30 3.79 3.93
C THR A 254 15.61 4.59 5.20
N PRO A 255 16.52 5.58 5.19
CA PRO A 255 16.82 6.40 6.38
C PRO A 255 15.64 7.21 6.91
N ASP A 256 14.65 7.49 6.07
CA ASP A 256 13.47 8.28 6.45
C ASP A 256 12.40 7.45 7.16
N ASN A 257 12.57 6.13 7.24
CA ASN A 257 11.68 5.25 7.99
C ASN A 257 12.06 5.21 9.47
N LYS A 258 11.37 6.02 10.27
CA LYS A 258 11.57 6.13 11.72
C LYS A 258 11.27 4.85 12.53
N TYR A 259 10.62 3.87 11.93
CA TYR A 259 10.26 2.61 12.58
C TYR A 259 11.33 1.52 12.42
N LEU A 260 12.37 1.76 11.62
CA LEU A 260 13.49 0.84 11.50
C LEU A 260 14.46 0.97 12.68
N HIS A 261 15.05 -0.16 13.07
CA HIS A 261 16.14 -0.14 14.02
C HIS A 261 17.34 0.68 13.47
N LYS A 262 18.04 1.41 14.33
CA LYS A 262 19.15 2.31 13.92
C LYS A 262 20.28 1.61 13.18
N THR A 263 20.46 0.29 13.44
CA THR A 263 21.50 -0.53 12.80
C THR A 263 21.03 -1.20 11.51
N PHE A 264 19.76 -1.02 11.08
CA PHE A 264 19.19 -1.76 9.96
C PHE A 264 20.06 -1.74 8.70
N ILE A 265 20.55 -0.55 8.29
CA ILE A 265 21.38 -0.42 7.09
C ILE A 265 22.74 -1.10 7.29
N SER A 266 23.38 -0.92 8.46
CA SER A 266 24.66 -1.57 8.76
C SER A 266 24.52 -3.07 8.84
N ASP A 267 23.46 -3.58 9.46
CA ASP A 267 23.19 -5.02 9.59
C ASP A 267 22.93 -5.66 8.22
N MET A 268 22.23 -4.95 7.34
CA MET A 268 22.00 -5.37 5.96
C MET A 268 23.28 -5.53 5.15
N CYS A 269 24.34 -4.75 5.49
CA CYS A 269 25.64 -4.80 4.83
C CYS A 269 26.57 -5.89 5.37
N VAL A 270 26.28 -6.49 6.52
CA VAL A 270 27.12 -7.52 7.13
C VAL A 270 27.30 -8.73 6.20
N GLY A 271 28.55 -9.12 5.95
CA GLY A 271 28.87 -10.25 5.08
C GLY A 271 28.63 -10.05 3.58
N LYS A 272 28.34 -8.84 3.15
CA LYS A 272 28.21 -8.48 1.74
C LYS A 272 29.51 -7.95 1.16
N ASP A 273 29.78 -8.24 -0.11
CA ASP A 273 30.93 -7.69 -0.83
C ASP A 273 30.72 -6.22 -1.22
N ASP A 274 31.82 -5.53 -1.57
CA ASP A 274 31.78 -4.12 -1.96
C ASP A 274 30.88 -3.86 -3.19
N ARG A 275 30.76 -4.83 -4.11
CA ARG A 275 29.89 -4.72 -5.28
C ARG A 275 28.44 -4.69 -4.88
N TRP A 276 28.05 -5.54 -3.93
CA TRP A 276 26.70 -5.56 -3.38
C TRP A 276 26.41 -4.27 -2.61
N ILE A 277 27.33 -3.88 -1.71
CA ILE A 277 27.18 -2.65 -0.91
C ILE A 277 27.05 -1.44 -1.82
N ASN A 278 27.90 -1.28 -2.83
CA ASN A 278 27.88 -0.17 -3.77
C ASN A 278 26.64 -0.16 -4.67
N LYS A 279 25.98 -1.30 -4.88
CA LYS A 279 24.75 -1.40 -5.64
C LYS A 279 23.51 -1.10 -4.78
N ILE A 280 23.42 -1.68 -3.59
CA ILE A 280 22.20 -1.69 -2.78
C ILE A 280 22.11 -0.52 -1.82
N VAL A 281 23.19 -0.15 -1.15
CA VAL A 281 23.18 1.01 -0.23
C VAL A 281 22.77 2.30 -0.91
N PRO A 282 23.24 2.64 -2.13
CA PRO A 282 22.71 3.78 -2.88
C PRO A 282 21.21 3.69 -3.16
N LEU A 283 20.67 2.50 -3.43
CA LEU A 283 19.24 2.30 -3.63
C LEU A 283 18.44 2.55 -2.33
N CYS A 284 19.03 2.26 -1.18
CA CYS A 284 18.42 2.51 0.13
C CYS A 284 18.53 3.96 0.61
N CYS A 285 19.63 4.64 0.25
CA CYS A 285 20.01 5.94 0.82
C CYS A 285 19.98 7.11 -0.17
N LYS A 286 19.91 6.83 -1.49
CA LYS A 286 19.94 7.82 -2.57
C LYS A 286 18.78 7.64 -3.56
N ALA A 287 17.73 6.90 -3.16
CA ALA A 287 16.55 6.71 -4.00
C ALA A 287 15.90 8.03 -4.39
#